data_d4a939f9e2355586e7d70cf7526c8d07
#
_entry.id   d4a939f9e2355586e7d70cf7526c8d07
#
_cell.length_a   1.000
_cell.length_b   1.000
_cell.length_c   1.000
_cell.angle_alpha   90.00
_cell.angle_beta   90.00
_cell.angle_gamma   90.00
#
_symmetry.space_group_name_H-M   'P 1'
#
loop_
_entity.id
_entity.type
_entity.pdbx_description
1 polymer ?
#
loop_
_entity_poly.entity_id
_entity_poly.type
_entity_poly.pdbx_seq_one_letter_code
_entity_poly.pdbx_strand_id
1 'polypeptide(L)'
;LKTKNIKIKVCGMKFPENIKDVALLQPDYLGFIFYEKSPRNFEGGIPNVSEKIKKTGVFVDASIDFIIKNVKQHDFKAIQLHGNESVEFCIELKNELNSPDRFLKPIGSQHIELWKVFSIKDQFDFDILKPYEGIVDCFLFDTKGKEKGGNGYVFDWRVLEGYSSSTPFILSGGIGLAEIDAVQNFLNRPESKYLYAIDVNSKFEDSPGLKNTENIKKFKKQIVSLLGE
;
A
#
# COMPACT_ATOMS: atom_id res chain seq x y z
N LEU A 1 -18.52 -20.32 1.49
CA LEU A 1 -17.68 -19.18 1.87
C LEU A 1 -16.96 -18.72 0.61
N LYS A 2 -17.23 -17.49 0.12
CA LYS A 2 -16.44 -16.93 -1.00
C LYS A 2 -15.00 -16.79 -0.49
N THR A 3 -14.05 -17.43 -1.16
CA THR A 3 -12.60 -17.22 -0.93
C THR A 3 -12.33 -15.73 -1.03
N LYS A 4 -11.82 -15.15 0.06
CA LYS A 4 -11.41 -13.73 0.08
C LYS A 4 -10.14 -13.61 -0.73
N ASN A 5 -10.18 -12.93 -1.85
CA ASN A 5 -8.97 -12.61 -2.61
C ASN A 5 -8.27 -11.39 -1.98
N ILE A 6 -7.46 -11.64 -0.94
CA ILE A 6 -6.68 -10.60 -0.25
C ILE A 6 -5.34 -10.46 -0.95
N LYS A 7 -5.03 -9.26 -1.37
CA LYS A 7 -3.80 -8.94 -2.09
C LYS A 7 -2.63 -8.74 -1.15
N ILE A 8 -1.43 -8.96 -1.66
CA ILE A 8 -0.17 -8.71 -0.93
C ILE A 8 0.60 -7.59 -1.63
N LYS A 9 0.93 -6.56 -0.86
CA LYS A 9 1.83 -5.49 -1.28
C LYS A 9 3.15 -5.60 -0.54
N VAL A 10 4.27 -5.52 -1.28
CA VAL A 10 5.62 -5.39 -0.72
C VAL A 10 6.10 -3.97 -0.96
N CYS A 11 6.21 -3.18 0.11
CA CYS A 11 6.52 -1.75 0.06
C CYS A 11 8.01 -1.47 0.35
N GLY A 12 8.50 -0.30 -0.08
CA GLY A 12 9.86 0.15 0.19
C GLY A 12 10.93 -0.57 -0.62
N MET A 13 10.61 -0.93 -1.85
CA MET A 13 11.56 -1.49 -2.81
C MET A 13 12.59 -0.43 -3.21
N LYS A 14 13.88 -0.80 -3.25
CA LYS A 14 14.94 0.17 -3.52
C LYS A 14 15.99 -0.34 -4.52
N PHE A 15 16.50 -1.55 -4.35
CA PHE A 15 17.63 -2.07 -5.11
C PHE A 15 17.18 -2.88 -6.33
N PRO A 16 17.69 -2.59 -7.55
CA PRO A 16 17.19 -3.20 -8.79
C PRO A 16 17.18 -4.73 -8.80
N GLU A 17 18.25 -5.39 -8.33
CA GLU A 17 18.30 -6.85 -8.30
C GLU A 17 17.29 -7.41 -7.29
N ASN A 18 17.18 -6.80 -6.11
CA ASN A 18 16.21 -7.21 -5.10
C ASN A 18 14.75 -6.99 -5.56
N ILE A 19 14.48 -5.95 -6.38
CA ILE A 19 13.17 -5.75 -7.02
C ILE A 19 12.84 -6.95 -7.93
N LYS A 20 13.81 -7.41 -8.75
CA LYS A 20 13.62 -8.58 -9.61
C LYS A 20 13.35 -9.84 -8.79
N ASP A 21 14.13 -10.08 -7.74
CA ASP A 21 13.98 -11.25 -6.87
C ASP A 21 12.62 -11.30 -6.19
N VAL A 22 12.16 -10.15 -5.64
CA VAL A 22 10.82 -10.04 -5.03
C VAL A 22 9.73 -10.19 -6.09
N ALA A 23 9.92 -9.67 -7.30
CA ALA A 23 8.96 -9.81 -8.40
C ALA A 23 8.76 -11.27 -8.83
N LEU A 24 9.79 -12.14 -8.72
CA LEU A 24 9.65 -13.58 -8.97
C LEU A 24 8.66 -14.26 -8.00
N LEU A 25 8.46 -13.69 -6.81
CA LEU A 25 7.48 -14.16 -5.85
C LEU A 25 6.04 -13.75 -6.22
N GLN A 26 5.87 -12.92 -7.25
CA GLN A 26 4.58 -12.44 -7.75
C GLN A 26 3.66 -11.86 -6.65
N PRO A 27 4.10 -10.83 -5.91
CA PRO A 27 3.17 -10.05 -5.10
C PRO A 27 2.18 -9.32 -6.02
N ASP A 28 1.02 -8.90 -5.50
CA ASP A 28 0.07 -8.13 -6.29
C ASP A 28 0.56 -6.70 -6.54
N TYR A 29 1.29 -6.14 -5.56
CA TYR A 29 1.83 -4.78 -5.63
C TYR A 29 3.29 -4.73 -5.17
N LEU A 30 4.06 -3.86 -5.85
CA LEU A 30 5.38 -3.39 -5.40
C LEU A 30 5.32 -1.89 -5.13
N GLY A 31 5.72 -1.47 -3.93
CA GLY A 31 5.71 -0.08 -3.50
C GLY A 31 7.09 0.58 -3.54
N PHE A 32 7.16 1.77 -4.14
CA PHE A 32 8.36 2.59 -4.30
C PHE A 32 8.15 3.92 -3.59
N ILE A 33 9.01 4.28 -2.63
CA ILE A 33 8.83 5.43 -1.77
C ILE A 33 9.59 6.62 -2.36
N PHE A 34 8.89 7.72 -2.64
CA PHE A 34 9.43 8.99 -3.10
C PHE A 34 9.34 10.02 -1.96
N TYR A 35 10.21 9.85 -0.98
CA TYR A 35 10.35 10.73 0.17
C TYR A 35 11.79 10.76 0.63
N GLU A 36 12.50 11.86 0.39
CA GLU A 36 13.95 11.99 0.59
C GLU A 36 14.41 11.67 2.02
N LYS A 37 13.56 11.94 3.03
CA LYS A 37 13.88 11.63 4.43
C LYS A 37 13.77 10.16 4.77
N SER A 38 13.20 9.34 3.88
CA SER A 38 13.08 7.90 4.10
C SER A 38 14.40 7.19 3.74
N PRO A 39 14.91 6.27 4.59
CA PRO A 39 16.04 5.42 4.21
C PRO A 39 15.73 4.49 3.03
N ARG A 40 14.42 4.36 2.70
CA ARG A 40 13.90 3.58 1.57
C ARG A 40 13.56 4.46 0.37
N ASN A 41 14.00 5.74 0.37
CA ASN A 41 13.78 6.62 -0.78
C ASN A 41 14.28 5.94 -2.06
N PHE A 42 13.38 5.89 -3.07
CA PHE A 42 13.69 5.27 -4.34
C PHE A 42 14.22 6.30 -5.33
N GLU A 43 15.35 5.98 -5.90
CA GLU A 43 16.01 6.78 -6.93
C GLU A 43 16.36 5.87 -8.11
N GLY A 44 16.16 6.38 -9.32
CA GLY A 44 16.50 5.66 -10.54
C GLY A 44 15.32 4.99 -11.25
N GLY A 45 15.63 3.96 -12.05
CA GLY A 45 14.65 3.25 -12.88
C GLY A 45 14.18 1.94 -12.23
N ILE A 46 12.88 1.66 -12.33
CA ILE A 46 12.33 0.36 -11.93
C ILE A 46 12.67 -0.66 -13.02
N PRO A 47 13.30 -1.80 -12.69
CA PRO A 47 13.56 -2.84 -13.67
C PRO A 47 12.25 -3.40 -14.23
N ASN A 48 12.33 -4.02 -15.40
CA ASN A 48 11.17 -4.65 -16.01
C ASN A 48 10.68 -5.81 -15.12
N VAL A 49 9.42 -5.75 -14.71
CA VAL A 49 8.73 -6.76 -13.90
C VAL A 49 7.44 -7.18 -14.61
N SER A 50 6.86 -8.31 -14.22
CA SER A 50 5.62 -8.81 -14.79
C SER A 50 4.51 -7.75 -14.74
N GLU A 51 3.76 -7.57 -15.83
CA GLU A 51 2.60 -6.66 -15.91
C GLU A 51 1.46 -7.06 -14.95
N LYS A 52 1.47 -8.29 -14.43
CA LYS A 52 0.54 -8.74 -13.39
C LYS A 52 0.80 -8.06 -12.04
N ILE A 53 2.00 -7.55 -11.83
CA ILE A 53 2.39 -6.85 -10.61
C ILE A 53 2.13 -5.36 -10.79
N LYS A 54 1.24 -4.80 -9.99
CA LYS A 54 0.95 -3.37 -10.01
C LYS A 54 2.05 -2.60 -9.27
N LYS A 55 2.66 -1.66 -9.94
CA LYS A 55 3.64 -0.74 -9.33
C LYS A 55 2.88 0.39 -8.60
N THR A 56 3.29 0.69 -7.36
CA THR A 56 2.68 1.72 -6.51
C THR A 56 3.72 2.78 -6.16
N GLY A 57 3.44 4.04 -6.49
CA GLY A 57 4.23 5.17 -5.98
C GLY A 57 3.73 5.61 -4.61
N VAL A 58 4.62 5.74 -3.63
CA VAL A 58 4.31 6.21 -2.29
C VAL A 58 4.89 7.61 -2.10
N PHE A 59 4.02 8.57 -1.77
CA PHE A 59 4.36 9.99 -1.67
C PHE A 59 3.97 10.55 -0.31
N VAL A 60 4.73 11.53 0.17
CA VAL A 60 4.51 12.22 1.45
C VAL A 60 4.53 13.71 1.19
N ASP A 61 3.37 14.37 1.28
CA ASP A 61 3.19 15.81 1.11
C ASP A 61 3.84 16.36 -0.20
N ALA A 62 3.81 15.54 -1.27
CA ALA A 62 4.41 15.88 -2.56
C ALA A 62 3.45 16.71 -3.42
N SER A 63 3.98 17.52 -4.34
CA SER A 63 3.15 18.26 -5.30
C SER A 63 2.50 17.31 -6.33
N ILE A 64 1.34 17.71 -6.84
CA ILE A 64 0.62 16.97 -7.89
C ILE A 64 1.49 16.76 -9.12
N ASP A 65 2.22 17.79 -9.56
CA ASP A 65 3.10 17.69 -10.72
C ASP A 65 4.22 16.65 -10.51
N PHE A 66 4.79 16.59 -9.30
CA PHE A 66 5.80 15.58 -8.97
C PHE A 66 5.20 14.17 -9.00
N ILE A 67 4.00 13.98 -8.45
CA ILE A 67 3.28 12.70 -8.48
C ILE A 67 3.02 12.28 -9.93
N ILE A 68 2.41 13.16 -10.73
CA ILE A 68 2.09 12.90 -12.14
C ILE A 68 3.34 12.56 -12.96
N LYS A 69 4.45 13.28 -12.75
CA LYS A 69 5.72 12.99 -13.40
C LYS A 69 6.17 11.55 -13.12
N ASN A 70 6.14 11.14 -11.86
CA ASN A 70 6.55 9.79 -11.46
C ASN A 70 5.59 8.71 -11.93
N VAL A 71 4.28 8.98 -11.95
CA VAL A 71 3.27 8.08 -12.54
C VAL A 71 3.60 7.77 -13.99
N LYS A 72 3.90 8.80 -14.78
CA LYS A 72 4.28 8.66 -16.20
C LYS A 72 5.61 7.92 -16.37
N GLN A 73 6.61 8.31 -15.59
CA GLN A 73 7.97 7.77 -15.71
C GLN A 73 8.03 6.28 -15.38
N HIS A 74 7.28 5.85 -14.37
CA HIS A 74 7.37 4.49 -13.82
C HIS A 74 6.15 3.62 -14.15
N ASP A 75 5.14 4.17 -14.82
CA ASP A 75 3.88 3.49 -15.13
C ASP A 75 3.21 2.93 -13.88
N PHE A 76 3.00 3.79 -12.85
CA PHE A 76 2.31 3.39 -11.63
C PHE A 76 0.83 3.11 -11.90
N LYS A 77 0.33 2.03 -11.26
CA LYS A 77 -1.08 1.61 -11.30
C LYS A 77 -1.81 1.95 -10.01
N ALA A 78 -1.06 2.35 -8.98
CA ALA A 78 -1.59 2.85 -7.72
C ALA A 78 -0.72 3.97 -7.18
N ILE A 79 -1.33 4.91 -6.46
CA ILE A 79 -0.70 6.01 -5.75
C ILE A 79 -1.10 5.90 -4.28
N GLN A 80 -0.11 5.89 -3.40
CA GLN A 80 -0.30 5.90 -1.95
C GLN A 80 0.11 7.27 -1.41
N LEU A 81 -0.85 8.03 -0.88
CA LEU A 81 -0.64 9.32 -0.22
C LEU A 81 -0.42 9.07 1.27
N HIS A 82 0.81 9.30 1.73
CA HIS A 82 1.26 8.95 3.09
C HIS A 82 1.60 10.18 3.94
N GLY A 83 1.22 11.35 3.48
CA GLY A 83 1.37 12.63 4.17
C GLY A 83 0.07 13.13 4.80
N ASN A 84 -0.09 14.46 4.80
CA ASN A 84 -1.28 15.15 5.32
C ASN A 84 -2.15 15.69 4.17
N GLU A 85 -2.16 15.02 3.03
CA GLU A 85 -2.89 15.45 1.85
C GLU A 85 -4.37 15.59 2.16
N SER A 86 -4.94 16.77 1.86
CA SER A 86 -6.35 17.10 2.12
C SER A 86 -7.29 16.41 1.12
N VAL A 87 -8.57 16.51 1.39
CA VAL A 87 -9.63 16.03 0.49
C VAL A 87 -9.56 16.73 -0.86
N GLU A 88 -9.36 18.07 -0.84
CA GLU A 88 -9.25 18.92 -2.03
C GLU A 88 -8.05 18.49 -2.88
N PHE A 89 -6.91 18.22 -2.23
CA PHE A 89 -5.73 17.68 -2.91
C PHE A 89 -6.04 16.34 -3.60
N CYS A 90 -6.74 15.44 -2.92
CA CYS A 90 -7.10 14.14 -3.49
C CYS A 90 -8.05 14.29 -4.69
N ILE A 91 -9.02 15.23 -4.63
CA ILE A 91 -9.92 15.54 -5.74
C ILE A 91 -9.13 16.09 -6.93
N GLU A 92 -8.26 17.07 -6.69
CA GLU A 92 -7.45 17.70 -7.74
C GLU A 92 -6.54 16.66 -8.40
N LEU A 93 -5.81 15.85 -7.61
CA LEU A 93 -4.97 14.78 -8.14
C LEU A 93 -5.76 13.78 -8.98
N LYS A 94 -6.95 13.36 -8.51
CA LYS A 94 -7.82 12.43 -9.25
C LYS A 94 -8.27 13.01 -10.59
N ASN A 95 -8.62 14.30 -10.62
CA ASN A 95 -9.00 15.01 -11.86
C ASN A 95 -7.81 15.06 -12.84
N GLU A 96 -6.62 15.38 -12.34
CA GLU A 96 -5.40 15.41 -13.14
C GLU A 96 -5.01 14.05 -13.71
N LEU A 97 -5.18 12.98 -12.93
CA LEU A 97 -4.94 11.60 -13.39
C LEU A 97 -5.92 11.18 -14.50
N ASN A 98 -7.13 11.70 -14.49
CA ASN A 98 -8.17 11.41 -15.49
C ASN A 98 -8.18 12.38 -16.69
N SER A 99 -7.34 13.43 -16.67
CA SER A 99 -7.29 14.42 -17.74
C SER A 99 -6.67 13.86 -19.03
N PRO A 100 -7.39 13.83 -20.15
CA PRO A 100 -6.87 13.30 -21.42
C PRO A 100 -5.69 14.08 -21.97
N ASP A 101 -5.57 15.36 -21.67
CA ASP A 101 -4.53 16.25 -22.22
C ASP A 101 -3.15 16.05 -21.59
N ARG A 102 -3.09 15.52 -20.36
CA ARG A 102 -1.83 15.30 -19.66
C ARG A 102 -1.14 13.97 -19.98
N PHE A 103 -1.85 13.04 -20.59
CA PHE A 103 -1.28 11.75 -21.00
C PHE A 103 -1.25 11.69 -22.53
N LEU A 104 -0.06 11.84 -23.14
CA LEU A 104 0.19 11.79 -24.61
C LEU A 104 -0.13 10.44 -25.28
N LYS A 105 -0.47 9.43 -24.51
CA LYS A 105 -1.24 8.26 -24.93
C LYS A 105 -2.45 8.23 -23.98
N PRO A 106 -3.66 7.94 -24.46
CA PRO A 106 -4.68 7.49 -23.54
C PRO A 106 -4.00 6.34 -22.81
N ILE A 107 -3.71 6.53 -21.51
CA ILE A 107 -3.41 5.41 -20.63
C ILE A 107 -4.68 4.62 -20.76
N GLY A 108 -4.65 3.60 -21.67
CA GLY A 108 -5.82 2.93 -22.14
C GLY A 108 -6.63 2.55 -20.91
N SER A 109 -7.81 3.11 -20.75
CA SER A 109 -8.88 2.78 -19.79
C SER A 109 -8.46 2.19 -18.41
N GLN A 110 -7.19 2.20 -18.02
CA GLN A 110 -6.72 1.67 -16.77
C GLN A 110 -6.82 2.73 -15.68
N HIS A 111 -7.78 2.53 -14.80
CA HIS A 111 -7.92 3.28 -13.57
C HIS A 111 -6.64 3.20 -12.72
N ILE A 112 -6.08 4.37 -12.35
CA ILE A 112 -4.98 4.46 -11.38
C ILE A 112 -5.61 4.54 -10.00
N GLU A 113 -5.35 3.54 -9.17
CA GLU A 113 -5.89 3.48 -7.82
C GLU A 113 -5.27 4.59 -6.94
N LEU A 114 -6.10 5.31 -6.20
CA LEU A 114 -5.67 6.33 -5.25
C LEU A 114 -5.94 5.85 -3.83
N TRP A 115 -4.89 5.72 -3.02
CA TRP A 115 -4.96 5.26 -1.63
C TRP A 115 -4.54 6.36 -0.67
N LYS A 116 -5.31 6.56 0.42
CA LYS A 116 -4.98 7.53 1.47
C LYS A 116 -4.61 6.81 2.75
N VAL A 117 -3.45 7.15 3.30
CA VAL A 117 -2.95 6.58 4.56
C VAL A 117 -3.48 7.35 5.76
N PHE A 118 -3.92 6.60 6.75
CA PHE A 118 -4.28 7.09 8.09
C PHE A 118 -3.49 6.32 9.13
N SER A 119 -2.83 7.07 10.02
CA SER A 119 -2.04 6.47 11.10
C SER A 119 -2.92 6.19 12.31
N ILE A 120 -2.97 4.93 12.74
CA ILE A 120 -3.76 4.46 13.88
C ILE A 120 -2.85 4.16 15.08
N LYS A 121 -3.35 4.49 16.27
CA LYS A 121 -2.85 4.02 17.57
C LYS A 121 -3.90 3.13 18.25
N ASP A 122 -4.08 3.35 19.55
CA ASP A 122 -5.02 2.62 20.40
C ASP A 122 -6.48 3.02 20.19
N GLN A 123 -6.71 4.19 19.58
CA GLN A 123 -8.03 4.74 19.26
C GLN A 123 -7.94 5.48 17.90
N PHE A 124 -9.06 5.48 17.18
CA PHE A 124 -9.16 6.17 15.92
C PHE A 124 -10.59 6.69 15.70
N ASP A 125 -10.69 7.96 15.29
CA ASP A 125 -11.96 8.56 14.91
C ASP A 125 -12.24 8.29 13.43
N PHE A 126 -13.14 7.35 13.14
CA PHE A 126 -13.48 6.97 11.76
C PHE A 126 -14.28 8.04 11.01
N ASP A 127 -14.79 9.06 11.69
CA ASP A 127 -15.49 10.18 11.02
C ASP A 127 -14.55 11.00 10.12
N ILE A 128 -13.27 11.01 10.40
CA ILE A 128 -12.27 11.67 9.54
C ILE A 128 -12.14 11.05 8.15
N LEU A 129 -12.62 9.82 7.95
CA LEU A 129 -12.59 9.13 6.66
C LEU A 129 -13.72 9.60 5.73
N LYS A 130 -14.87 10.02 6.30
CA LYS A 130 -16.07 10.38 5.55
C LYS A 130 -15.83 11.33 4.38
N PRO A 131 -15.04 12.42 4.54
CA PRO A 131 -14.77 13.34 3.43
C PRO A 131 -14.00 12.72 2.26
N TYR A 132 -13.28 11.62 2.48
CA TYR A 132 -12.48 10.93 1.45
C TYR A 132 -13.25 9.80 0.74
N GLU A 133 -14.41 9.40 1.24
CA GLU A 133 -15.23 8.35 0.64
C GLU A 133 -15.68 8.72 -0.78
N GLY A 134 -15.58 7.76 -1.71
CA GLY A 134 -15.87 7.99 -3.13
C GLY A 134 -14.80 8.79 -3.89
N ILE A 135 -13.83 9.40 -3.18
CA ILE A 135 -12.69 10.08 -3.78
C ILE A 135 -11.52 9.13 -3.90
N VAL A 136 -11.15 8.45 -2.82
CA VAL A 136 -10.07 7.45 -2.83
C VAL A 136 -10.63 6.03 -3.02
N ASP A 137 -9.83 5.15 -3.59
CA ASP A 137 -10.23 3.76 -3.86
C ASP A 137 -10.04 2.85 -2.65
N CYS A 138 -9.04 3.15 -1.81
CA CYS A 138 -8.77 2.43 -0.57
C CYS A 138 -8.26 3.39 0.52
N PHE A 139 -8.61 3.08 1.76
CA PHE A 139 -7.86 3.59 2.91
C PHE A 139 -6.69 2.65 3.20
N LEU A 140 -5.60 3.19 3.72
CA LEU A 140 -4.52 2.37 4.25
C LEU A 140 -4.31 2.73 5.72
N PHE A 141 -4.44 1.75 6.60
CA PHE A 141 -4.24 1.92 8.02
C PHE A 141 -2.84 1.47 8.41
N ASP A 142 -2.01 2.44 8.82
CA ASP A 142 -0.63 2.19 9.25
C ASP A 142 -0.49 2.46 10.74
N THR A 143 0.42 1.75 11.39
CA THR A 143 0.69 1.95 12.82
C THR A 143 1.31 3.32 13.07
N LYS A 144 0.71 4.13 13.96
CA LYS A 144 1.27 5.42 14.35
C LYS A 144 2.49 5.23 15.25
N GLY A 145 3.68 5.34 14.68
CA GLY A 145 4.95 5.32 15.39
C GLY A 145 5.61 6.68 15.46
N LYS A 146 6.88 6.71 15.92
CA LYS A 146 7.70 7.93 15.94
C LYS A 146 8.07 8.40 14.54
N GLU A 147 8.26 7.45 13.61
CA GLU A 147 8.62 7.69 12.22
C GLU A 147 7.42 7.45 11.30
N LYS A 148 7.34 8.18 10.18
CA LYS A 148 6.36 7.92 9.11
C LYS A 148 6.77 6.64 8.39
N GLY A 149 6.16 5.50 8.79
CA GLY A 149 6.42 4.15 8.27
C GLY A 149 7.59 3.40 8.93
N GLY A 150 7.49 2.07 8.98
CA GLY A 150 8.58 1.19 9.43
C GLY A 150 8.81 1.11 10.93
N ASN A 151 7.81 1.39 11.75
CA ASN A 151 7.93 1.42 13.23
C ASN A 151 8.07 0.05 13.89
N GLY A 152 7.82 -1.04 13.17
CA GLY A 152 8.13 -2.41 13.60
C GLY A 152 7.19 -3.04 14.62
N TYR A 153 6.06 -2.40 14.98
CA TYR A 153 4.98 -2.99 15.78
C TYR A 153 3.62 -2.74 15.13
N VAL A 154 2.63 -3.57 15.43
CA VAL A 154 1.24 -3.45 14.96
C VAL A 154 0.39 -2.68 15.96
N PHE A 155 -0.55 -1.85 15.45
CA PHE A 155 -1.61 -1.33 16.32
C PHE A 155 -2.63 -2.44 16.64
N ASP A 156 -3.42 -2.23 17.68
CA ASP A 156 -4.46 -3.21 18.03
C ASP A 156 -5.59 -3.17 16.98
N TRP A 157 -5.66 -4.20 16.16
CA TRP A 157 -6.67 -4.27 15.08
C TRP A 157 -8.11 -4.35 15.59
N ARG A 158 -8.35 -4.49 16.91
CA ARG A 158 -9.68 -4.34 17.50
C ARG A 158 -10.26 -2.94 17.31
N VAL A 159 -9.41 -1.93 17.14
CA VAL A 159 -9.86 -0.56 16.80
C VAL A 159 -10.73 -0.57 15.54
N LEU A 160 -10.47 -1.48 14.58
CA LEU A 160 -11.23 -1.59 13.33
C LEU A 160 -12.66 -2.13 13.52
N GLU A 161 -13.06 -2.58 14.72
CA GLU A 161 -14.47 -2.90 15.04
C GLU A 161 -15.37 -1.67 14.85
N GLY A 162 -14.81 -0.46 15.02
CA GLY A 162 -15.49 0.80 14.76
C GLY A 162 -15.55 1.22 13.29
N TYR A 163 -14.97 0.43 12.36
CA TYR A 163 -14.95 0.77 10.94
C TYR A 163 -16.35 0.76 10.33
N SER A 164 -16.87 1.94 9.99
CA SER A 164 -18.23 2.13 9.50
C SER A 164 -18.35 2.40 8.00
N SER A 165 -17.22 2.56 7.30
CA SER A 165 -17.19 2.81 5.85
C SER A 165 -17.32 1.52 5.03
N SER A 166 -17.81 1.66 3.81
CA SER A 166 -17.77 0.57 2.80
C SER A 166 -16.55 0.63 1.89
N THR A 167 -15.73 1.67 1.99
CA THR A 167 -14.48 1.79 1.22
C THR A 167 -13.53 0.66 1.62
N PRO A 168 -12.95 -0.09 0.67
CA PRO A 168 -11.96 -1.10 1.00
C PRO A 168 -10.76 -0.50 1.75
N PHE A 169 -10.11 -1.32 2.58
CA PHE A 169 -8.91 -0.86 3.27
C PHE A 169 -7.74 -1.84 3.17
N ILE A 170 -6.55 -1.33 3.38
CA ILE A 170 -5.27 -2.04 3.40
C ILE A 170 -4.74 -1.99 4.82
N LEU A 171 -4.33 -3.14 5.37
CA LEU A 171 -3.63 -3.21 6.65
C LEU A 171 -2.12 -3.08 6.42
N SER A 172 -1.49 -2.19 7.19
CA SER A 172 -0.06 -1.94 7.19
C SER A 172 0.48 -1.74 8.61
N GLY A 173 1.78 -1.55 8.73
CA GLY A 173 2.46 -1.24 9.99
C GLY A 173 2.82 -2.47 10.81
N GLY A 174 4.11 -2.82 10.81
CA GLY A 174 4.68 -3.85 11.67
C GLY A 174 4.32 -5.30 11.36
N ILE A 175 3.59 -5.57 10.27
CA ILE A 175 3.18 -6.92 9.89
C ILE A 175 4.40 -7.72 9.40
N GLY A 176 4.62 -8.89 10.02
CA GLY A 176 5.69 -9.83 9.69
C GLY A 176 5.24 -11.28 9.87
N LEU A 177 6.19 -12.21 9.90
CA LEU A 177 5.91 -13.64 10.11
C LEU A 177 5.33 -13.93 11.50
N ALA A 178 5.70 -13.15 12.51
CA ALA A 178 5.20 -13.31 13.88
C ALA A 178 3.72 -12.90 14.02
N GLU A 179 3.20 -12.10 13.09
CA GLU A 179 1.83 -11.57 13.13
C GLU A 179 0.83 -12.43 12.34
N ILE A 180 1.24 -13.59 11.80
CA ILE A 180 0.36 -14.47 11.01
C ILE A 180 -0.89 -14.91 11.78
N ASP A 181 -0.74 -15.28 13.06
CA ASP A 181 -1.88 -15.67 13.90
C ASP A 181 -2.82 -14.49 14.14
N ALA A 182 -2.29 -13.29 14.29
CA ALA A 182 -3.08 -12.08 14.40
C ALA A 182 -3.84 -11.78 13.08
N VAL A 183 -3.20 -11.97 11.91
CA VAL A 183 -3.86 -11.90 10.61
C VAL A 183 -4.99 -12.90 10.52
N GLN A 184 -4.75 -14.16 10.88
CA GLN A 184 -5.77 -15.22 10.87
C GLN A 184 -6.97 -14.84 11.76
N ASN A 185 -6.71 -14.38 12.99
CA ASN A 185 -7.74 -13.93 13.89
C ASN A 185 -8.54 -12.75 13.31
N PHE A 186 -7.86 -11.79 12.67
CA PHE A 186 -8.51 -10.67 12.01
C PHE A 186 -9.41 -11.12 10.85
N LEU A 187 -8.98 -12.09 10.04
CA LEU A 187 -9.74 -12.61 8.91
C LEU A 187 -11.08 -13.23 9.31
N ASN A 188 -11.23 -13.67 10.57
CA ASN A 188 -12.46 -14.21 11.12
C ASN A 188 -13.45 -13.13 11.63
N ARG A 189 -13.07 -11.85 11.61
CA ARG A 189 -13.90 -10.74 12.09
C ARG A 189 -14.80 -10.18 10.97
N PRO A 190 -15.97 -9.59 11.32
CA PRO A 190 -16.89 -9.01 10.35
C PRO A 190 -16.28 -7.92 9.47
N GLU A 191 -15.45 -7.04 10.05
CA GLU A 191 -14.81 -5.92 9.35
C GLU A 191 -13.77 -6.36 8.31
N SER A 192 -13.25 -7.59 8.43
CA SER A 192 -12.32 -8.16 7.44
C SER A 192 -12.94 -8.32 6.04
N LYS A 193 -14.27 -8.17 5.91
CA LYS A 193 -14.93 -8.16 4.60
C LYS A 193 -14.50 -6.98 3.71
N TYR A 194 -13.98 -5.92 4.32
CA TYR A 194 -13.48 -4.74 3.62
C TYR A 194 -11.95 -4.76 3.44
N LEU A 195 -11.26 -5.78 3.98
CA LEU A 195 -9.82 -5.92 3.77
C LEU A 195 -9.51 -6.22 2.31
N TYR A 196 -8.78 -5.30 1.68
CA TYR A 196 -8.38 -5.38 0.29
C TYR A 196 -6.99 -5.99 0.11
N ALA A 197 -6.04 -5.55 0.95
CA ALA A 197 -4.66 -6.00 0.88
C ALA A 197 -3.97 -5.95 2.25
N ILE A 198 -2.87 -6.68 2.34
CA ILE A 198 -1.89 -6.59 3.43
C ILE A 198 -0.62 -5.97 2.85
N ASP A 199 -0.14 -4.88 3.46
CA ASP A 199 1.07 -4.16 3.08
C ASP A 199 2.21 -4.51 4.04
N VAL A 200 3.28 -5.06 3.52
CA VAL A 200 4.47 -5.47 4.29
C VAL A 200 5.69 -4.65 3.88
N ASN A 201 6.54 -4.30 4.84
CA ASN A 201 7.72 -3.48 4.62
C ASN A 201 8.90 -3.89 5.51
N SER A 202 9.13 -3.19 6.63
CA SER A 202 10.37 -3.26 7.43
C SER A 202 10.64 -4.62 8.08
N LYS A 203 9.59 -5.39 8.42
CA LYS A 203 9.74 -6.73 9.00
C LYS A 203 10.29 -7.78 8.02
N PHE A 204 10.37 -7.43 6.75
CA PHE A 204 10.88 -8.29 5.69
C PHE A 204 12.16 -7.72 5.06
N GLU A 205 12.98 -7.03 5.84
CA GLU A 205 14.23 -6.42 5.36
C GLU A 205 15.44 -6.95 6.12
N ASP A 206 16.53 -7.17 5.38
CA ASP A 206 17.86 -7.39 5.94
C ASP A 206 18.53 -6.03 6.27
N SER A 207 18.22 -5.02 5.48
CA SER A 207 18.53 -3.60 5.73
C SER A 207 17.48 -2.72 5.03
N PRO A 208 17.33 -1.42 5.38
CA PRO A 208 16.32 -0.56 4.78
C PRO A 208 16.32 -0.58 3.25
N GLY A 209 15.23 -1.06 2.64
CA GLY A 209 15.06 -1.18 1.20
C GLY A 209 15.57 -2.50 0.61
N LEU A 210 16.27 -3.36 1.36
CA LEU A 210 16.74 -4.66 0.94
C LEU A 210 15.83 -5.76 1.52
N LYS A 211 14.93 -6.29 0.72
CA LYS A 211 13.95 -7.29 1.15
C LYS A 211 14.54 -8.68 1.26
N ASN A 212 14.20 -9.38 2.35
CA ASN A 212 14.46 -10.79 2.55
C ASN A 212 13.41 -11.63 1.80
N THR A 213 13.78 -12.13 0.64
CA THR A 213 12.88 -12.87 -0.27
C THR A 213 12.35 -14.16 0.34
N GLU A 214 13.16 -14.88 1.13
CA GLU A 214 12.72 -16.12 1.78
C GLU A 214 11.64 -15.87 2.82
N ASN A 215 11.75 -14.80 3.59
CA ASN A 215 10.72 -14.42 4.55
C ASN A 215 9.42 -13.98 3.85
N ILE A 216 9.50 -13.21 2.76
CA ILE A 216 8.31 -12.84 1.95
C ILE A 216 7.65 -14.10 1.38
N LYS A 217 8.44 -15.03 0.84
CA LYS A 217 7.94 -16.31 0.30
C LYS A 217 7.19 -17.13 1.36
N LYS A 218 7.76 -17.24 2.57
CA LYS A 218 7.10 -17.91 3.70
C LYS A 218 5.79 -17.23 4.07
N PHE A 219 5.80 -15.90 4.20
CA PHE A 219 4.62 -15.11 4.51
C PHE A 219 3.51 -15.32 3.48
N LYS A 220 3.85 -15.15 2.19
CA LYS A 220 2.90 -15.34 1.10
C LYS A 220 2.25 -16.72 1.14
N LYS A 221 3.06 -17.79 1.33
CA LYS A 221 2.55 -19.15 1.45
C LYS A 221 1.56 -19.30 2.61
N GLN A 222 1.86 -18.70 3.77
CA GLN A 222 0.98 -18.76 4.93
C GLN A 222 -0.33 -18.00 4.69
N ILE A 223 -0.29 -16.80 4.10
CA ILE A 223 -1.51 -16.03 3.76
C ILE A 223 -2.37 -16.81 2.77
N VAL A 224 -1.80 -17.37 1.70
CA VAL A 224 -2.54 -18.18 0.71
C VAL A 224 -3.22 -19.38 1.39
N SER A 225 -2.49 -20.08 2.28
CA SER A 225 -3.06 -21.20 3.06
C SER A 225 -4.23 -20.77 3.97
N LEU A 226 -4.16 -19.58 4.59
CA LEU A 226 -5.26 -19.04 5.41
C LEU A 226 -6.52 -18.71 4.59
N LEU A 227 -6.35 -18.42 3.30
CA LEU A 227 -7.45 -18.09 2.39
C LEU A 227 -8.10 -19.34 1.76
N GLY A 228 -7.52 -20.52 1.97
CA GLY A 228 -8.04 -21.80 1.46
C GLY A 228 -7.71 -22.08 0.01
N GLU A 229 -6.63 -21.47 -0.51
CA GLU A 229 -6.07 -21.69 -1.85
C GLU A 229 -4.89 -22.69 -1.83
#